data_fa7eb441626fe0d86b391819199956e1
#
_entry.id   fa7eb441626fe0d86b391819199956e1
#
_cell.length_a   1.000
_cell.length_b   1.000
_cell.length_c   1.000
_cell.angle_alpha   90.00
_cell.angle_beta   90.00
_cell.angle_gamma   90.00
#
_symmetry.space_group_name_H-M   'P 1'
#
loop_
_entity.id
_entity.type
_entity.pdbx_description
1 polymer ?
#
loop_
_entity_poly.entity_id
_entity_poly.type
_entity_poly.pdbx_seq_one_letter_code
_entity_poly.pdbx_strand_id
1 'polypeptide(L)'
;MALIGLNNVLRKFDKLPERVVTLTKAAVTRNTDQIFAEAVSRVPKKLNKLSASGQKTVTDLTGTVSFGGGGVDYAPYVEFGTGPFAKSYLASMPKEIKSYAMTFFVNGQGRTEAQPFLIPAYLKYRKQFFKDMKDIAKIISK
;
A
#
# COMPACT_ATOMS: atom_id res chain seq x y z
N MET A 1 2.25 6.67 -7.89
CA MET A 1 1.23 6.19 -6.92
C MET A 1 1.94 5.69 -5.67
N ALA A 2 1.56 6.19 -4.52
CA ALA A 2 2.12 5.80 -3.23
C ALA A 2 1.02 5.50 -2.23
N LEU A 3 1.22 4.47 -1.41
CA LEU A 3 0.40 4.17 -0.24
C LEU A 3 1.22 4.49 1.01
N ILE A 4 0.72 5.44 1.81
CA ILE A 4 1.34 5.86 3.05
C ILE A 4 0.59 5.19 4.21
N GLY A 5 1.32 4.41 5.01
CA GLY A 5 0.72 3.68 6.14
C GLY A 5 0.44 4.59 7.34
N LEU A 6 -0.66 4.46 7.92
CA LEU A 6 -1.14 4.71 9.29
C LEU A 6 -0.50 5.84 10.14
N ASN A 7 -0.19 7.00 9.55
CA ASN A 7 0.44 8.12 10.27
C ASN A 7 -0.33 8.57 11.53
N ASN A 8 -1.65 8.47 11.53
CA ASN A 8 -2.48 8.99 12.63
C ASN A 8 -2.53 8.09 13.85
N VAL A 9 -2.34 6.78 13.68
CA VAL A 9 -2.30 5.83 14.80
C VAL A 9 -0.98 5.97 15.57
N LEU A 10 0.09 6.32 14.86
CA LEU A 10 1.45 6.29 15.40
C LEU A 10 1.79 7.51 16.27
N ARG A 11 1.09 8.63 16.11
CA ARG A 11 1.29 9.83 16.97
C ARG A 11 0.99 9.58 18.44
N LYS A 12 0.18 8.56 18.73
CA LYS A 12 -0.12 8.17 20.13
C LYS A 12 1.00 7.37 20.78
N PHE A 13 2.03 7.00 20.02
CA PHE A 13 3.12 6.16 20.50
C PHE A 13 4.31 6.95 21.11
N ASP A 14 4.29 8.28 21.06
CA ASP A 14 5.40 9.12 21.57
C ASP A 14 5.71 8.94 23.07
N LYS A 15 4.76 8.37 23.83
CA LYS A 15 4.89 8.15 25.29
C LYS A 15 5.11 6.69 25.66
N LEU A 16 5.39 5.80 24.70
CA LEU A 16 5.48 4.37 24.96
C LEU A 16 6.90 3.93 25.30
N PRO A 17 7.04 2.81 26.05
CA PRO A 17 8.35 2.23 26.32
C PRO A 17 9.17 1.99 25.05
N GLU A 18 10.47 2.20 25.14
CA GLU A 18 11.40 2.00 24.01
C GLU A 18 11.26 0.65 23.33
N ARG A 19 11.02 -0.41 24.11
CA ARG A 19 10.79 -1.76 23.57
C ARG A 19 9.61 -1.80 22.61
N VAL A 20 8.51 -1.13 22.93
CA VAL A 20 7.31 -1.08 22.10
C VAL A 20 7.59 -0.33 20.80
N VAL A 21 8.31 0.78 20.88
CA VAL A 21 8.73 1.54 19.70
C VAL A 21 9.61 0.69 18.80
N THR A 22 10.58 -0.05 19.36
CA THR A 22 11.46 -0.95 18.61
C THR A 22 10.67 -2.07 17.90
N LEU A 23 9.75 -2.70 18.61
CA LEU A 23 8.90 -3.75 18.03
C LEU A 23 7.98 -3.20 16.92
N THR A 24 7.46 -2.00 17.11
CA THR A 24 6.61 -1.34 16.11
C THR A 24 7.41 -0.99 14.86
N LYS A 25 8.62 -0.46 15.01
CA LYS A 25 9.51 -0.19 13.87
C LYS A 25 9.83 -1.46 13.09
N ALA A 26 10.10 -2.57 13.80
CA ALA A 26 10.35 -3.85 13.16
C ALA A 26 9.13 -4.35 12.39
N ALA A 27 7.92 -4.21 12.94
CA ALA A 27 6.69 -4.58 12.28
C ALA A 27 6.43 -3.74 11.03
N VAL A 28 6.64 -2.42 11.11
CA VAL A 28 6.50 -1.49 9.97
C VAL A 28 7.48 -1.88 8.86
N THR A 29 8.74 -2.11 9.20
CA THR A 29 9.77 -2.49 8.22
C THR A 29 9.41 -3.79 7.53
N ARG A 30 9.09 -4.82 8.30
CA ARG A 30 8.76 -6.15 7.76
C ARG A 30 7.53 -6.07 6.85
N ASN A 31 6.46 -5.41 7.28
CA ASN A 31 5.24 -5.31 6.48
C ASN A 31 5.47 -4.48 5.21
N THR A 32 6.25 -3.41 5.28
CA THR A 32 6.63 -2.61 4.11
C THR A 32 7.41 -3.44 3.10
N ASP A 33 8.38 -4.22 3.55
CA ASP A 33 9.18 -5.09 2.70
C ASP A 33 8.31 -6.16 2.02
N GLN A 34 7.38 -6.74 2.77
CA GLN A 34 6.47 -7.77 2.25
C GLN A 34 5.49 -7.20 1.21
N ILE A 35 4.93 -6.01 1.49
CA ILE A 35 4.06 -5.32 0.52
C ILE A 35 4.84 -5.04 -0.77
N PHE A 36 6.05 -4.52 -0.65
CA PHE A 36 6.89 -4.21 -1.81
C PHE A 36 7.18 -5.46 -2.63
N ALA A 37 7.65 -6.52 -2.00
CA ALA A 37 7.99 -7.78 -2.67
C ALA A 37 6.78 -8.41 -3.37
N GLU A 38 5.64 -8.45 -2.68
CA GLU A 38 4.38 -8.97 -3.25
C GLU A 38 3.92 -8.11 -4.43
N ALA A 39 3.96 -6.78 -4.29
CA ALA A 39 3.56 -5.87 -5.36
C ALA A 39 4.44 -6.06 -6.61
N VAL A 40 5.76 -6.12 -6.44
CA VAL A 40 6.69 -6.38 -7.54
C VAL A 40 6.37 -7.70 -8.24
N SER A 41 6.08 -8.74 -7.47
CA SER A 41 5.74 -10.06 -8.03
C SER A 41 4.44 -10.06 -8.85
N ARG A 42 3.53 -9.14 -8.52
CA ARG A 42 2.23 -9.01 -9.19
C ARG A 42 2.25 -8.10 -10.42
N VAL A 43 3.27 -7.25 -10.57
CA VAL A 43 3.38 -6.40 -11.77
C VAL A 43 3.45 -7.30 -13.01
N PRO A 44 2.64 -7.02 -14.05
CA PRO A 44 2.70 -7.83 -15.29
C PRO A 44 4.13 -7.89 -15.85
N LYS A 45 4.59 -9.08 -16.18
CA LYS A 45 5.99 -9.32 -16.61
C LYS A 45 6.44 -8.46 -17.80
N LYS A 46 5.50 -8.13 -18.70
CA LYS A 46 5.77 -7.26 -19.86
C LYS A 46 5.97 -5.79 -19.50
N LEU A 47 5.68 -5.39 -18.25
CA LEU A 47 5.78 -4.01 -17.78
C LEU A 47 7.03 -3.82 -16.90
N ASN A 48 8.19 -4.12 -17.44
CA ASN A 48 9.46 -4.06 -16.72
C ASN A 48 9.77 -2.67 -16.15
N LYS A 49 9.42 -1.61 -16.89
CA LYS A 49 9.63 -0.22 -16.41
C LYS A 49 8.78 0.07 -15.17
N LEU A 50 7.55 -0.43 -15.15
CA LEU A 50 6.68 -0.28 -13.97
C LEU A 50 7.28 -1.01 -12.77
N SER A 51 7.70 -2.25 -12.95
CA SER A 51 8.36 -3.02 -11.88
C SER A 51 9.62 -2.31 -11.37
N ALA A 52 10.45 -1.82 -12.28
CA ALA A 52 11.68 -1.11 -11.94
C ALA A 52 11.44 0.25 -11.27
N SER A 53 10.26 0.85 -11.44
CA SER A 53 9.88 2.12 -10.80
C SER A 53 9.49 1.95 -9.33
N GLY A 54 9.38 0.73 -8.84
CA GLY A 54 9.00 0.45 -7.47
C GLY A 54 10.02 0.97 -6.47
N GLN A 55 9.53 1.62 -5.42
CA GLN A 55 10.35 2.14 -4.33
C GLN A 55 9.69 1.85 -2.99
N LYS A 56 10.49 1.63 -1.97
CA LYS A 56 10.04 1.51 -0.60
C LYS A 56 10.88 2.40 0.30
N THR A 57 10.25 3.00 1.28
CA THR A 57 10.92 3.85 2.26
C THR A 57 10.34 3.55 3.64
N VAL A 58 11.20 3.43 4.63
CA VAL A 58 10.79 3.32 6.03
C VAL A 58 11.45 4.45 6.79
N THR A 59 10.63 5.32 7.38
CA THR A 59 11.09 6.46 8.17
C THR A 59 10.31 6.45 9.48
N ASP A 60 11.01 6.36 10.59
CA ASP A 60 10.41 6.24 11.93
C ASP A 60 9.38 5.09 11.98
N LEU A 61 8.12 5.43 12.16
CA LEU A 61 7.02 4.48 12.25
C LEU A 61 6.14 4.49 11.00
N THR A 62 6.68 4.94 9.87
CA THR A 62 5.95 5.03 8.60
C THR A 62 6.67 4.25 7.51
N GLY A 63 5.95 3.33 6.88
CA GLY A 63 6.40 2.64 5.67
C GLY A 63 5.64 3.16 4.45
N THR A 64 6.36 3.38 3.36
CA THR A 64 5.78 3.82 2.09
C THR A 64 6.25 2.90 0.97
N VAL A 65 5.32 2.47 0.14
CA VAL A 65 5.60 1.74 -1.10
C VAL A 65 4.99 2.54 -2.25
N SER A 66 5.77 2.79 -3.29
CA SER A 66 5.34 3.58 -4.44
C SER A 66 5.79 2.96 -5.75
N PHE A 67 5.01 3.19 -6.78
CA PHE A 67 5.31 2.83 -8.16
C PHE A 67 4.95 3.99 -9.06
N GLY A 68 5.75 4.20 -10.11
CA GLY A 68 5.56 5.29 -11.05
C GLY A 68 6.65 6.34 -10.94
N GLY A 69 6.50 7.42 -11.69
CA GLY A 69 7.52 8.47 -11.82
C GLY A 69 8.55 8.13 -12.88
N GLY A 70 9.42 9.10 -13.21
CA GLY A 70 10.48 8.88 -14.21
C GLY A 70 9.99 8.47 -15.60
N GLY A 71 8.81 8.95 -16.00
CA GLY A 71 8.18 8.56 -17.28
C GLY A 71 7.24 7.37 -17.18
N VAL A 72 7.02 6.84 -15.98
CA VAL A 72 6.05 5.75 -15.73
C VAL A 72 4.79 6.33 -15.09
N ASP A 73 3.97 7.00 -15.89
CA ASP A 73 2.77 7.69 -15.41
C ASP A 73 1.52 6.81 -15.47
N TYR A 74 1.64 5.61 -15.99
CA TYR A 74 0.53 4.68 -16.24
C TYR A 74 0.24 3.72 -15.07
N ALA A 75 0.99 3.78 -14.00
CA ALA A 75 0.83 2.87 -12.85
C ALA A 75 -0.61 2.81 -12.30
N PRO A 76 -1.32 3.94 -12.11
CA PRO A 76 -2.71 3.91 -11.64
C PRO A 76 -3.65 3.21 -12.61
N TYR A 77 -3.42 3.35 -13.90
CA TYR A 77 -4.26 2.73 -14.92
C TYR A 77 -4.06 1.22 -15.01
N VAL A 78 -2.85 0.75 -14.72
CA VAL A 78 -2.58 -0.69 -14.57
C VAL A 78 -3.28 -1.23 -13.34
N GLU A 79 -3.13 -0.55 -12.21
CA GLU A 79 -3.72 -0.98 -10.94
C GLU A 79 -5.25 -1.04 -10.99
N PHE A 80 -5.86 0.05 -11.40
CA PHE A 80 -7.32 0.22 -11.31
C PHE A 80 -8.06 -0.12 -12.61
N GLY A 81 -7.36 -0.17 -13.74
CA GLY A 81 -8.00 -0.22 -15.03
C GLY A 81 -8.63 1.12 -15.40
N THR A 82 -9.43 1.14 -16.44
CA THR A 82 -10.13 2.35 -16.91
C THR A 82 -11.59 2.05 -17.25
N GLY A 83 -12.43 3.09 -17.25
CA GLY A 83 -13.82 2.99 -17.62
C GLY A 83 -14.61 1.95 -16.84
N PRO A 84 -15.37 1.06 -17.53
CA PRO A 84 -16.20 0.05 -16.85
C PRO A 84 -15.39 -0.93 -16.00
N PHE A 85 -14.16 -1.25 -16.39
CA PHE A 85 -13.29 -2.16 -15.64
C PHE A 85 -12.85 -1.57 -14.30
N ALA A 86 -12.47 -0.29 -14.29
CA ALA A 86 -12.14 0.41 -13.05
C ALA A 86 -13.35 0.47 -12.12
N LYS A 87 -14.50 0.80 -12.65
CA LYS A 87 -15.76 0.85 -11.88
C LYS A 87 -16.08 -0.49 -11.24
N SER A 88 -15.96 -1.58 -12.00
CA SER A 88 -16.20 -2.94 -11.52
C SER A 88 -15.19 -3.35 -10.44
N TYR A 89 -13.92 -3.10 -10.67
CA TYR A 89 -12.85 -3.44 -9.73
C TYR A 89 -13.01 -2.71 -8.39
N LEU A 90 -13.37 -1.43 -8.43
CA LEU A 90 -13.51 -0.59 -7.25
C LEU A 90 -14.81 -0.83 -6.48
N ALA A 91 -15.80 -1.48 -7.07
CA ALA A 91 -17.12 -1.64 -6.45
C ALA A 91 -17.08 -2.26 -5.06
N SER A 92 -16.20 -3.26 -4.86
CA SER A 92 -16.07 -3.99 -3.59
C SER A 92 -14.93 -3.47 -2.70
N MET A 93 -14.25 -2.41 -3.10
CA MET A 93 -13.09 -1.90 -2.38
C MET A 93 -13.48 -1.01 -1.19
N PRO A 94 -12.63 -0.94 -0.14
CA PRO A 94 -12.82 -0.01 0.97
C PRO A 94 -12.91 1.44 0.49
N LYS A 95 -13.61 2.28 1.25
CA LYS A 95 -13.84 3.69 0.91
C LYS A 95 -12.53 4.46 0.68
N GLU A 96 -11.50 4.18 1.48
CA GLU A 96 -10.18 4.82 1.36
C GLU A 96 -9.54 4.52 0.00
N ILE A 97 -9.65 3.29 -0.46
CA ILE A 97 -9.12 2.88 -1.76
C ILE A 97 -9.92 3.53 -2.90
N LYS A 98 -11.24 3.57 -2.77
CA LYS A 98 -12.09 4.26 -3.76
C LYS A 98 -11.72 5.74 -3.88
N SER A 99 -11.59 6.42 -2.75
CA SER A 99 -11.22 7.84 -2.72
C SER A 99 -9.85 8.10 -3.33
N TYR A 100 -8.89 7.23 -3.04
CA TYR A 100 -7.55 7.32 -3.62
C TYR A 100 -7.57 7.10 -5.13
N ALA A 101 -8.29 6.09 -5.60
CA ALA A 101 -8.42 5.80 -7.03
C ALA A 101 -9.08 6.95 -7.80
N MET A 102 -10.02 7.65 -7.19
CA MET A 102 -10.71 8.79 -7.81
C MET A 102 -9.75 9.93 -8.19
N THR A 103 -8.62 10.07 -7.50
CA THR A 103 -7.62 11.09 -7.85
C THR A 103 -6.94 10.83 -9.20
N PHE A 104 -6.99 9.59 -9.69
CA PHE A 104 -6.42 9.17 -10.97
C PHE A 104 -7.48 8.89 -12.04
N PHE A 105 -8.75 9.08 -11.72
CA PHE A 105 -9.85 8.66 -12.58
C PHE A 105 -9.97 9.61 -13.77
N VAL A 106 -9.68 9.10 -14.96
CA VAL A 106 -9.86 9.85 -16.21
C VAL A 106 -11.31 9.65 -16.68
N ASN A 107 -12.23 10.42 -16.14
CA ASN A 107 -13.60 10.69 -16.63
C ASN A 107 -14.39 9.48 -17.18
N GLY A 108 -14.15 8.28 -16.67
CA GLY A 108 -14.85 7.08 -17.12
C GLY A 108 -14.55 6.65 -18.55
N GLN A 109 -13.55 7.24 -19.18
CA GLN A 109 -13.14 6.89 -20.54
C GLN A 109 -12.10 5.76 -20.53
N GLY A 110 -12.01 5.04 -21.64
CA GLY A 110 -11.09 3.94 -21.81
C GLY A 110 -11.70 2.58 -21.45
N ARG A 111 -11.02 1.51 -21.82
CA ARG A 111 -11.45 0.12 -21.60
C ARG A 111 -10.27 -0.79 -21.29
N THR A 112 -9.39 -0.36 -20.43
CA THR A 112 -8.26 -1.17 -19.98
C THR A 112 -8.67 -1.97 -18.75
N GLU A 113 -8.47 -3.28 -18.80
CA GLU A 113 -8.71 -4.15 -17.65
C GLU A 113 -7.73 -3.82 -16.51
N ALA A 114 -8.23 -3.90 -15.29
CA ALA A 114 -7.38 -3.77 -14.12
C ALA A 114 -6.43 -4.96 -14.00
N GLN A 115 -5.16 -4.68 -13.74
CA GLN A 115 -4.15 -5.68 -13.42
C GLN A 115 -3.53 -5.29 -12.08
N PRO A 116 -4.27 -5.51 -10.98
CA PRO A 116 -3.87 -5.00 -9.66
C PRO A 116 -2.60 -5.66 -9.15
N PHE A 117 -1.71 -4.84 -8.64
CA PHE A 117 -0.43 -5.30 -8.09
C PHE A 117 -0.15 -4.74 -6.69
N LEU A 118 -0.43 -3.46 -6.47
CA LEU A 118 -0.13 -2.77 -5.20
C LEU A 118 -1.26 -2.92 -4.18
N ILE A 119 -2.49 -2.67 -4.58
CA ILE A 119 -3.64 -2.71 -3.66
C ILE A 119 -3.85 -4.11 -3.04
N PRO A 120 -3.82 -5.21 -3.82
CA PRO A 120 -3.94 -6.54 -3.22
C PRO A 120 -2.83 -6.84 -2.22
N ALA A 121 -1.59 -6.44 -2.52
CA ALA A 121 -0.46 -6.59 -1.60
C ALA A 121 -0.69 -5.79 -0.31
N TYR A 122 -1.11 -4.54 -0.45
CA TYR A 122 -1.42 -3.67 0.69
C TYR A 122 -2.52 -4.26 1.57
N LEU A 123 -3.63 -4.69 0.98
CA LEU A 123 -4.77 -5.24 1.74
C LEU A 123 -4.39 -6.54 2.47
N LYS A 124 -3.57 -7.38 1.84
CA LYS A 124 -3.09 -8.62 2.44
C LYS A 124 -2.25 -8.35 3.70
N TYR A 125 -1.24 -7.51 3.57
CA TYR A 125 -0.31 -7.24 4.66
C TYR A 125 -0.82 -6.20 5.67
N ARG A 126 -1.82 -5.41 5.31
CA ARG A 126 -2.53 -4.56 6.26
C ARG A 126 -3.16 -5.40 7.38
N LYS A 127 -3.77 -6.53 7.05
CA LYS A 127 -4.32 -7.45 8.05
C LYS A 127 -3.23 -7.99 8.97
N GLN A 128 -2.09 -8.36 8.40
CA GLN A 128 -0.94 -8.84 9.18
C GLN A 128 -0.40 -7.74 10.09
N PHE A 129 -0.30 -6.51 9.58
CA PHE A 129 0.14 -5.36 10.37
C PHE A 129 -0.76 -5.10 11.58
N PHE A 130 -2.07 -5.12 11.40
CA PHE A 130 -3.00 -4.95 12.51
C PHE A 130 -2.87 -6.05 13.54
N LYS A 131 -2.66 -7.29 13.11
CA LYS A 131 -2.39 -8.40 14.02
C LYS A 131 -1.11 -8.19 14.81
N ASP A 132 -0.05 -7.77 14.15
CA ASP A 132 1.23 -7.46 14.79
C ASP A 132 1.05 -6.36 15.84
N MET A 133 0.29 -5.32 15.52
CA MET A 133 0.02 -4.23 16.45
C MET A 133 -0.80 -4.67 17.67
N LYS A 134 -1.76 -5.57 17.49
CA LYS A 134 -2.51 -6.17 18.60
C LYS A 134 -1.59 -6.99 19.51
N ASP A 135 -0.68 -7.76 18.95
CA ASP A 135 0.27 -8.56 19.71
C ASP A 135 1.23 -7.68 20.52
N ILE A 136 1.68 -6.57 19.93
CA ILE A 136 2.52 -5.58 20.62
C ILE A 136 1.73 -4.90 21.75
N ALA A 137 0.46 -4.56 21.52
CA ALA A 137 -0.40 -3.96 22.52
C ALA A 137 -0.59 -4.84 23.76
N LYS A 138 -0.62 -6.16 23.59
CA LYS A 138 -0.70 -7.12 24.70
C LYS A 138 0.51 -7.06 25.62
N ILE A 139 1.68 -6.68 25.11
CA ILE A 139 2.90 -6.54 25.91
C ILE A 139 2.78 -5.35 26.86
N ILE A 140 2.08 -4.29 26.45
CA ILE A 140 1.86 -3.07 27.24
C ILE A 140 0.88 -3.32 28.39
N SER A 141 -0.12 -4.17 28.17
CA SER A 141 -1.22 -4.42 29.12
C SER A 141 -0.85 -5.41 30.23
N LYS A 142 0.36 -5.95 30.21
CA LYS A 142 0.94 -6.78 31.27
C LYS A 142 1.89 -5.93 32.11
#